data_444d56aabedf392e664e20c6c2035bca
#
_entry.id   444d56aabedf392e664e20c6c2035bca
#
_cell.length_a   1.000
_cell.length_b   1.000
_cell.length_c   1.000
_cell.angle_alpha   90.00
_cell.angle_beta   90.00
_cell.angle_gamma   90.00
#
_symmetry.space_group_name_H-M   'P 1'
#
loop_
_entity.id
_entity.type
_entity.pdbx_description
1 polymer ?
#
loop_
_entity_poly.entity_id
_entity_poly.type
_entity_poly.pdbx_seq_one_letter_code
_entity_poly.pdbx_strand_id
1 'polypeptide(L)'
;MRTVSVPLILINLNDDGFHLLVEIAVFGAKYWAVVDTGASRSVFDKGFIEKNSKEIVAGDQSNATTLFTTSATIQTVIPKLKIGKLTIKKYPAVALDLETVNDAYVSLGHPRVIAILGSDIFYDYQAKINYKKLKIFFSAKKL
;
A
#
# COMPACT_ATOMS: atom_id res chain seq x y z
N MET A 1 0.89 -17.05 -17.80
CA MET A 1 0.86 -15.90 -16.90
C MET A 1 -0.45 -15.16 -17.05
N ARG A 2 -1.10 -14.84 -15.96
CA ARG A 2 -2.37 -14.12 -15.98
C ARG A 2 -2.15 -12.63 -15.68
N THR A 3 -2.95 -11.81 -16.32
CA THR A 3 -2.93 -10.36 -16.09
C THR A 3 -4.29 -9.92 -15.55
N VAL A 4 -4.27 -9.11 -14.52
CA VAL A 4 -5.48 -8.52 -13.96
C VAL A 4 -5.36 -7.00 -14.01
N SER A 5 -6.49 -6.33 -14.13
CA SER A 5 -6.55 -4.87 -14.06
C SER A 5 -7.35 -4.45 -12.84
N VAL A 6 -6.90 -3.37 -12.20
CA VAL A 6 -7.54 -2.83 -11.01
C VAL A 6 -7.76 -1.33 -11.22
N PRO A 7 -8.96 -0.82 -10.96
CA PRO A 7 -9.22 0.62 -11.09
C PRO A 7 -8.39 1.43 -10.11
N LEU A 8 -7.98 2.61 -10.54
CA LEU A 8 -7.31 3.60 -9.70
C LEU A 8 -8.20 4.82 -9.55
N ILE A 9 -8.08 5.50 -8.43
CA ILE A 9 -8.61 6.86 -8.32
C ILE A 9 -7.46 7.85 -8.30
N LEU A 10 -7.66 8.95 -9.03
CA LEU A 10 -6.72 10.05 -9.08
C LEU A 10 -7.18 11.11 -8.09
N ILE A 11 -6.34 11.45 -7.13
CA ILE A 11 -6.64 12.52 -6.17
C ILE A 11 -5.79 13.73 -6.49
N ASN A 12 -6.43 14.90 -6.45
CA ASN A 12 -5.78 16.18 -6.68
C ASN A 12 -5.34 16.76 -5.35
N LEU A 13 -4.07 17.11 -5.24
CA LEU A 13 -3.48 17.67 -4.05
C LEU A 13 -3.53 19.20 -4.10
N ASN A 14 -4.75 19.75 -4.21
CA ASN A 14 -5.00 21.19 -4.24
C ASN A 14 -4.21 21.89 -5.36
N ASP A 15 -4.27 21.29 -6.55
CA ASP A 15 -3.57 21.72 -7.78
C ASP A 15 -2.04 21.71 -7.69
N ASP A 16 -1.50 21.05 -6.66
CA ASP A 16 -0.05 20.87 -6.49
C ASP A 16 0.40 19.47 -6.92
N GLY A 17 -0.33 18.84 -7.81
CA GLY A 17 -0.02 17.50 -8.31
C GLY A 17 -1.07 16.49 -7.95
N PHE A 18 -0.77 15.22 -8.25
CA PHE A 18 -1.75 14.15 -8.13
C PHE A 18 -1.13 12.92 -7.49
N HIS A 19 -1.93 12.19 -6.71
CA HIS A 19 -1.59 10.84 -6.28
C HIS A 19 -2.61 9.85 -6.82
N LEU A 20 -2.21 8.59 -6.91
CA LEU A 20 -3.08 7.49 -7.30
C LEU A 20 -3.36 6.62 -6.09
N LEU A 21 -4.63 6.26 -5.90
CA LEU A 21 -5.03 5.31 -4.88
C LEU A 21 -5.61 4.06 -5.52
N VAL A 22 -5.41 2.92 -4.86
CA VAL A 22 -5.96 1.64 -5.26
C VAL A 22 -6.69 1.02 -4.08
N GLU A 23 -7.78 0.32 -4.35
CA GLU A 23 -8.48 -0.42 -3.30
C GLU A 23 -7.78 -1.75 -3.04
N ILE A 24 -7.56 -2.07 -1.78
CA ILE A 24 -7.00 -3.35 -1.35
C ILE A 24 -7.94 -4.00 -0.35
N ALA A 25 -7.85 -5.32 -0.23
CA ALA A 25 -8.60 -6.08 0.77
C ALA A 25 -7.63 -6.82 1.68
N VAL A 26 -7.75 -6.57 2.96
CA VAL A 26 -6.95 -7.22 4.01
C VAL A 26 -7.85 -7.43 5.23
N PHE A 27 -7.61 -8.50 5.97
CA PHE A 27 -8.36 -8.81 7.21
C PHE A 27 -9.88 -8.75 7.01
N GLY A 28 -10.35 -9.18 5.83
CA GLY A 28 -11.78 -9.30 5.55
C GLY A 28 -12.51 -8.02 5.18
N ALA A 29 -11.81 -6.92 4.94
CA ALA A 29 -12.43 -5.65 4.57
C ALA A 29 -11.62 -4.93 3.51
N LYS A 30 -12.24 -3.91 2.90
CA LYS A 30 -11.64 -3.13 1.82
C LYS A 30 -11.18 -1.78 2.33
N TYR A 31 -10.03 -1.35 1.83
CA TYR A 31 -9.39 -0.09 2.23
C TYR A 31 -8.68 0.52 1.03
N TRP A 32 -8.28 1.78 1.18
CA TRP A 32 -7.49 2.47 0.17
C TRP A 32 -6.00 2.43 0.48
N ALA A 33 -5.18 2.33 -0.56
CA ALA A 33 -3.73 2.39 -0.47
C ALA A 33 -3.19 3.35 -1.52
N VAL A 34 -2.09 4.00 -1.19
CA VAL A 34 -1.38 4.87 -2.14
C VAL A 34 -0.55 4.00 -3.07
N VAL A 35 -0.56 4.32 -4.36
CA VAL A 35 0.35 3.73 -5.35
C VAL A 35 1.56 4.64 -5.46
N ASP A 36 2.71 4.18 -4.98
CA ASP A 36 3.94 4.99 -4.93
C ASP A 36 5.12 4.21 -5.48
N THR A 37 5.41 4.40 -6.77
CA THR A 37 6.51 3.71 -7.41
C THR A 37 7.88 4.14 -6.88
N GLY A 38 7.94 5.29 -6.20
CA GLY A 38 9.17 5.76 -5.55
C GLY A 38 9.44 5.12 -4.20
N ALA A 39 8.47 4.42 -3.62
CA ALA A 39 8.69 3.67 -2.39
C ALA A 39 9.35 2.33 -2.72
N SER A 40 10.52 2.07 -2.15
CA SER A 40 11.22 0.81 -2.39
C SER A 40 10.54 -0.38 -1.72
N ARG A 41 9.79 -0.11 -0.67
CA ARG A 41 9.06 -1.13 0.08
C ARG A 41 7.68 -0.62 0.45
N SER A 42 6.68 -1.49 0.32
CA SER A 42 5.32 -1.19 0.76
C SER A 42 5.27 -1.14 2.28
N VAL A 43 4.48 -0.20 2.81
CA VAL A 43 4.29 -0.03 4.25
C VAL A 43 2.80 0.06 4.57
N PHE A 44 2.43 -0.43 5.76
CA PHE A 44 1.07 -0.36 6.27
C PHE A 44 1.01 0.58 7.46
N ASP A 45 -0.15 1.14 7.73
CA ASP A 45 -0.33 2.01 8.88
C ASP A 45 -0.18 1.21 10.18
N LYS A 46 0.66 1.69 11.06
CA LYS A 46 0.98 1.00 12.32
C LYS A 46 -0.25 0.78 13.18
N GLY A 47 -1.08 1.82 13.36
CA GLY A 47 -2.30 1.70 14.16
C GLY A 47 -3.28 0.69 13.59
N PHE A 48 -3.39 0.63 12.26
CA PHE A 48 -4.23 -0.35 11.58
C PHE A 48 -3.73 -1.78 11.82
N ILE A 49 -2.43 -2.00 11.69
CA ILE A 49 -1.82 -3.33 11.92
C ILE A 49 -2.01 -3.74 13.37
N GLU A 50 -1.80 -2.85 14.33
CA GLU A 50 -1.97 -3.16 15.75
C GLU A 50 -3.39 -3.59 16.09
N LYS A 51 -4.39 -3.02 15.42
CA LYS A 51 -5.79 -3.39 15.65
C LYS A 51 -6.18 -4.72 15.01
N ASN A 52 -5.56 -5.11 13.91
CA ASN A 52 -6.05 -6.19 13.07
C ASN A 52 -5.16 -7.42 13.02
N SER A 53 -3.86 -7.27 13.23
CA SER A 53 -2.93 -8.38 13.14
C SER A 53 -2.71 -9.00 14.51
N LYS A 54 -2.67 -10.34 14.56
CA LYS A 54 -2.39 -11.10 15.78
C LYS A 54 -0.90 -11.45 15.90
N GLU A 55 -0.15 -11.33 14.83
CA GLU A 55 1.25 -11.76 14.79
C GLU A 55 2.16 -10.56 14.56
N ILE A 56 2.24 -9.71 15.57
CA ILE A 56 3.08 -8.53 15.50
C ILE A 56 4.41 -8.83 16.16
N VAL A 57 5.50 -8.58 15.43
CA VAL A 57 6.85 -8.62 15.98
C VAL A 57 7.37 -7.19 15.99
N ALA A 58 7.81 -6.74 17.16
CA ALA A 58 8.47 -5.46 17.26
C ALA A 58 9.74 -5.50 16.40
N GLY A 59 9.86 -4.52 15.53
CA GLY A 59 11.03 -4.41 14.68
C GLY A 59 12.17 -3.82 15.47
N ASP A 60 12.78 -4.63 16.32
CA ASP A 60 13.80 -4.17 17.25
C ASP A 60 14.93 -3.45 16.62
N GLN A 61 15.35 -3.90 15.49
CA GLN A 61 16.45 -3.27 14.77
C GLN A 61 15.96 -2.67 13.49
N SER A 62 14.68 -2.75 13.31
CA SER A 62 14.10 -2.37 12.06
C SER A 62 13.53 -1.00 12.16
N ASN A 63 14.28 -0.10 11.65
CA ASN A 63 13.71 1.16 11.28
C ASN A 63 13.48 1.10 9.79
N ALA A 64 12.29 1.44 9.35
CA ALA A 64 12.08 1.68 7.94
C ALA A 64 12.86 2.93 7.60
N THR A 65 13.78 2.79 6.68
CA THR A 65 14.57 3.91 6.21
C THR A 65 14.05 4.30 4.85
N THR A 66 13.52 5.50 4.75
CA THR A 66 13.29 6.15 3.48
C THR A 66 14.58 6.87 3.09
N LEU A 67 14.59 7.54 1.94
CA LEU A 67 15.78 8.30 1.53
C LEU A 67 16.13 9.41 2.53
N PHE A 68 15.17 9.88 3.32
CA PHE A 68 15.33 11.07 4.13
C PHE A 68 15.03 10.88 5.61
N THR A 69 14.35 9.80 5.97
CA THR A 69 13.92 9.60 7.35
C THR A 69 14.01 8.14 7.75
N THR A 70 14.20 7.91 9.04
CA THR A 70 14.12 6.60 9.66
C THR A 70 13.06 6.67 10.74
N SER A 71 12.11 5.74 10.71
CA SER A 71 11.03 5.67 11.68
C SER A 71 10.97 4.30 12.32
N ALA A 72 10.55 4.25 13.58
CA ALA A 72 10.31 3.00 14.27
C ALA A 72 9.23 2.18 13.57
N THR A 73 9.48 0.90 13.35
CA THR A 73 8.57 0.03 12.63
C THR A 73 8.14 -1.14 13.49
N ILE A 74 7.04 -1.74 13.08
CA ILE A 74 6.67 -3.09 13.51
C ILE A 74 6.58 -3.97 12.28
N GLN A 75 6.70 -5.27 12.50
CA GLN A 75 6.62 -6.26 11.44
C GLN A 75 5.51 -7.26 11.74
N THR A 76 4.86 -7.72 10.69
CA THR A 76 3.83 -8.74 10.79
C THR A 76 3.78 -9.51 9.47
N VAL A 77 3.02 -10.59 9.46
CA VAL A 77 2.68 -11.29 8.23
C VAL A 77 1.20 -11.11 7.99
N ILE A 78 0.86 -10.55 6.86
CA ILE A 78 -0.54 -10.44 6.44
C ILE A 78 -0.89 -11.73 5.71
N PRO A 79 -1.86 -12.52 6.23
CA PRO A 79 -2.17 -13.81 5.64
C PRO A 79 -2.61 -13.72 4.18
N LYS A 80 -3.37 -12.69 3.84
CA LYS A 80 -3.86 -12.50 2.48
C LYS A 80 -4.03 -11.02 2.21
N LEU A 81 -3.27 -10.53 1.24
CA LEU A 81 -3.40 -9.18 0.69
C LEU A 81 -3.96 -9.31 -0.72
N LYS A 82 -5.11 -8.71 -0.97
CA LYS A 82 -5.74 -8.73 -2.29
C LYS A 82 -5.75 -7.35 -2.91
N ILE A 83 -5.35 -7.28 -4.16
CA ILE A 83 -5.45 -6.08 -4.99
C ILE A 83 -6.25 -6.47 -6.22
N GLY A 84 -7.57 -6.23 -6.19
CA GLY A 84 -8.47 -6.80 -7.16
C GLY A 84 -8.42 -8.33 -7.11
N LYS A 85 -8.16 -8.95 -8.25
CA LYS A 85 -8.03 -10.42 -8.34
C LYS A 85 -6.62 -10.93 -8.04
N LEU A 86 -5.65 -10.04 -7.86
CA LEU A 86 -4.32 -10.43 -7.41
C LEU A 86 -4.38 -10.79 -5.93
N THR A 87 -3.93 -11.99 -5.57
CA THR A 87 -3.86 -12.42 -4.18
C THR A 87 -2.40 -12.71 -3.81
N ILE A 88 -1.93 -12.04 -2.76
CA ILE A 88 -0.59 -12.25 -2.23
C ILE A 88 -0.75 -12.90 -0.86
N LYS A 89 -0.30 -14.14 -0.72
CA LYS A 89 -0.40 -14.88 0.53
C LYS A 89 0.84 -14.69 1.37
N LYS A 90 0.64 -14.63 2.69
CA LYS A 90 1.72 -14.53 3.67
C LYS A 90 2.68 -13.39 3.34
N TYR A 91 2.12 -12.22 3.12
CA TYR A 91 2.91 -11.04 2.79
C TYR A 91 3.63 -10.52 4.04
N PRO A 92 4.98 -10.48 4.04
CA PRO A 92 5.73 -9.92 5.17
C PRO A 92 5.61 -8.40 5.11
N ALA A 93 4.88 -7.84 6.04
CA ALA A 93 4.55 -6.42 6.04
C ALA A 93 5.37 -5.67 7.08
N VAL A 94 5.74 -4.46 6.70
CA VAL A 94 6.34 -3.45 7.59
C VAL A 94 5.28 -2.39 7.82
N ALA A 95 5.16 -1.91 9.04
CA ALA A 95 4.19 -0.88 9.38
C ALA A 95 4.87 0.35 9.98
N LEU A 96 4.39 1.50 9.55
CA LEU A 96 4.78 2.82 10.01
C LEU A 96 3.53 3.60 10.37
N ASP A 97 3.69 4.65 11.16
CA ASP A 97 2.61 5.60 11.39
C ASP A 97 2.38 6.44 10.12
N LEU A 98 1.19 6.32 9.54
CA LEU A 98 0.79 7.08 8.36
C LEU A 98 -0.10 8.28 8.69
N GLU A 99 -0.10 8.73 9.93
CA GLU A 99 -0.96 9.83 10.37
C GLU A 99 -0.73 11.12 9.57
N THR A 100 0.51 11.46 9.30
CA THR A 100 0.84 12.66 8.52
C THR A 100 0.25 12.62 7.12
N VAL A 101 0.32 11.47 6.46
CA VAL A 101 -0.28 11.29 5.13
C VAL A 101 -1.80 11.43 5.22
N ASN A 102 -2.41 10.77 6.20
CA ASN A 102 -3.85 10.79 6.37
C ASN A 102 -4.37 12.18 6.74
N ASP A 103 -3.65 12.91 7.59
CA ASP A 103 -4.02 14.28 7.92
C ASP A 103 -4.06 15.16 6.68
N ALA A 104 -3.05 15.05 5.83
CA ALA A 104 -3.00 15.79 4.57
C ALA A 104 -4.18 15.42 3.66
N TYR A 105 -4.43 14.13 3.47
CA TYR A 105 -5.51 13.67 2.58
C TYR A 105 -6.88 14.09 3.10
N VAL A 106 -7.16 13.88 4.37
CA VAL A 106 -8.45 14.23 4.98
C VAL A 106 -8.70 15.73 4.90
N SER A 107 -7.68 16.55 5.14
CA SER A 107 -7.81 18.01 5.07
C SER A 107 -8.18 18.48 3.66
N LEU A 108 -7.85 17.71 2.63
CA LEU A 108 -8.18 18.03 1.24
C LEU A 108 -9.45 17.31 0.76
N GLY A 109 -10.18 16.63 1.66
CA GLY A 109 -11.40 15.92 1.31
C GLY A 109 -11.19 14.56 0.67
N HIS A 110 -10.02 13.98 0.82
CA HIS A 110 -9.68 12.67 0.25
C HIS A 110 -9.81 11.55 1.28
N PRO A 111 -9.93 10.29 0.83
CA PRO A 111 -10.04 9.15 1.75
C PRO A 111 -8.79 8.95 2.59
N ARG A 112 -8.98 8.34 3.76
CA ARG A 112 -7.86 7.81 4.53
C ARG A 112 -7.31 6.58 3.85
N VAL A 113 -6.00 6.35 4.03
CA VAL A 113 -5.31 5.18 3.49
C VAL A 113 -4.70 4.37 4.62
N ILE A 114 -4.57 3.05 4.40
CA ILE A 114 -3.95 2.16 5.39
C ILE A 114 -2.60 1.64 4.93
N ALA A 115 -2.19 1.96 3.71
CA ALA A 115 -0.94 1.45 3.16
C ALA A 115 -0.42 2.38 2.07
N ILE A 116 0.87 2.28 1.85
CA ILE A 116 1.55 2.82 0.67
C ILE A 116 2.18 1.62 -0.02
N LEU A 117 1.72 1.32 -1.22
CA LEU A 117 2.25 0.21 -2.02
C LEU A 117 3.43 0.70 -2.84
N GLY A 118 4.50 -0.06 -2.82
CA GLY A 118 5.75 0.31 -3.45
C GLY A 118 6.29 -0.72 -4.43
N SER A 119 7.53 -0.50 -4.84
CA SER A 119 8.14 -1.25 -5.92
C SER A 119 8.41 -2.72 -5.59
N ASP A 120 8.45 -3.11 -4.33
CA ASP A 120 8.55 -4.51 -3.94
C ASP A 120 7.40 -5.34 -4.54
N ILE A 121 6.17 -4.85 -4.44
CA ILE A 121 5.00 -5.49 -5.03
C ILE A 121 4.97 -5.25 -6.54
N PHE A 122 5.21 -4.02 -6.98
CA PHE A 122 5.06 -3.67 -8.39
C PHE A 122 6.06 -4.41 -9.28
N TYR A 123 7.27 -4.62 -8.79
CA TYR A 123 8.27 -5.36 -9.54
C TYR A 123 7.94 -6.85 -9.60
N ASP A 124 7.57 -7.45 -8.46
CA ASP A 124 7.27 -8.87 -8.39
C ASP A 124 6.08 -9.26 -9.29
N TYR A 125 5.10 -8.38 -9.42
CA TYR A 125 3.90 -8.65 -10.20
C TYR A 125 3.84 -7.83 -11.48
N GLN A 126 4.98 -7.29 -11.93
CA GLN A 126 5.15 -6.64 -13.23
C GLN A 126 4.09 -5.57 -13.49
N ALA A 127 3.91 -4.68 -12.53
CA ALA A 127 2.86 -3.67 -12.60
C ALA A 127 3.04 -2.70 -13.77
N LYS A 128 1.92 -2.37 -14.41
CA LYS A 128 1.85 -1.31 -15.41
C LYS A 128 0.78 -0.33 -14.98
N ILE A 129 1.12 0.94 -14.92
CA ILE A 129 0.20 2.00 -14.55
C ILE A 129 -0.20 2.76 -15.79
N ASN A 130 -1.52 2.85 -16.02
CA ASN A 130 -2.05 3.59 -17.16
C ASN A 130 -2.85 4.78 -16.63
N TYR A 131 -2.27 5.97 -16.72
CA TYR A 131 -2.91 7.19 -16.26
C TYR A 131 -4.12 7.59 -17.10
N LYS A 132 -4.10 7.25 -18.37
CA LYS A 132 -5.23 7.59 -19.24
C LYS A 132 -6.48 6.81 -18.90
N LYS A 133 -6.32 5.51 -18.64
CA LYS A 133 -7.42 4.61 -18.27
C LYS A 133 -7.70 4.61 -16.77
N LEU A 134 -6.80 5.15 -15.97
CA LEU A 134 -6.80 5.07 -14.51
C LEU A 134 -6.94 3.62 -14.05
N LYS A 135 -5.98 2.82 -14.48
CA LYS A 135 -5.89 1.39 -14.10
C LYS A 135 -4.46 1.00 -13.85
N ILE A 136 -4.29 0.07 -12.92
CA ILE A 136 -3.03 -0.64 -12.74
C ILE A 136 -3.23 -2.09 -13.16
N PHE A 137 -2.24 -2.63 -13.86
CA PHE A 137 -2.28 -4.00 -14.35
C PHE A 137 -1.19 -4.80 -13.64
N PHE A 138 -1.53 -5.99 -13.18
CA PHE A 138 -0.56 -6.90 -12.57
C PHE A 138 -0.52 -8.20 -13.37
N SER A 139 0.65 -8.82 -13.43
CA SER A 139 0.83 -10.12 -14.06
C SER A 139 1.44 -11.09 -13.07
N ALA A 140 0.87 -12.27 -12.98
CA ALA A 140 1.32 -13.31 -12.06
C ALA A 140 1.10 -14.69 -12.68
N LYS A 141 1.88 -15.69 -12.23
CA LYS A 141 1.70 -17.06 -12.67
C LYS A 141 0.39 -17.65 -12.19
N LYS A 142 -0.02 -17.29 -10.96
CA LYS A 142 -1.30 -17.62 -10.36
C LYS A 142 -1.88 -16.40 -9.71
N LEU A 143 -3.15 -16.28 -9.78
CA LEU A 143 -3.89 -15.19 -9.17
C LEU A 143 -4.82 -15.69 -8.07
#